data_8314e9a0c86d263d6399cae29c8ce235
#
_entry.id   8314e9a0c86d263d6399cae29c8ce235
#
_cell.length_a   1.000
_cell.length_b   1.000
_cell.length_c   1.000
_cell.angle_alpha   90.00
_cell.angle_beta   90.00
_cell.angle_gamma   90.00
#
_symmetry.space_group_name_H-M   'P 1'
#
loop_
_entity.id
_entity.type
_entity.pdbx_description
1 polymer ?
#
loop_
_entity_poly.entity_id
_entity_poly.type
_entity_poly.pdbx_seq_one_letter_code
_entity_poly.pdbx_strand_id
1 'polypeptide(L)'
;DNPDGVHKMMKFLSDGFLHKLDFLEKNGLLSLNTEGTYVGSGGFGWTEDLPQRDFDPDHVRTIDMWGFTESQETVGVSTDMFAEFIFPYQKPIQERFGLNCYGCCEPIDPRWDLIKTVPRLRRVSTSPWADRAIYTVPK
;
A
#
# COMPACT_ATOMS: atom_id res chain seq x y z
N ASP A 1 24.73 -6.99 13.32
CA ASP A 1 23.97 -7.34 12.17
C ASP A 1 23.22 -8.65 12.43
N ASN A 2 21.89 -8.59 12.38
CA ASN A 2 21.01 -9.71 12.72
C ASN A 2 19.82 -9.75 11.74
N PRO A 3 19.99 -10.26 10.51
CA PRO A 3 18.93 -10.32 9.52
C PRO A 3 17.71 -11.12 9.99
N ASP A 4 17.91 -12.25 10.70
CA ASP A 4 16.81 -13.04 11.25
C ASP A 4 15.97 -12.25 12.25
N GLY A 5 16.61 -11.40 13.05
CA GLY A 5 15.94 -10.50 13.98
C GLY A 5 15.08 -9.46 13.24
N VAL A 6 15.57 -8.91 12.12
CA VAL A 6 14.81 -7.98 11.28
C VAL A 6 13.61 -8.69 10.66
N HIS A 7 13.77 -9.88 10.09
CA HIS A 7 12.66 -10.66 9.55
C HIS A 7 11.59 -10.96 10.59
N LYS A 8 11.98 -11.36 11.82
CA LYS A 8 11.04 -11.61 12.92
C LYS A 8 10.26 -10.35 13.30
N MET A 9 10.95 -9.21 13.39
CA MET A 9 10.33 -7.93 13.70
C MET A 9 9.33 -7.52 12.61
N MET A 10 9.75 -7.56 11.34
CA MET A 10 8.90 -7.17 10.22
C MET A 10 7.69 -8.09 10.07
N LYS A 11 7.88 -9.40 10.27
CA LYS A 11 6.78 -10.35 10.30
C LYS A 11 5.78 -10.04 11.42
N PHE A 12 6.26 -9.78 12.63
CA PHE A 12 5.42 -9.42 13.76
C PHE A 12 4.58 -8.16 13.48
N LEU A 13 5.19 -7.13 12.88
CA LEU A 13 4.49 -5.90 12.50
C LEU A 13 3.45 -6.14 11.42
N SER A 14 3.80 -6.89 10.38
CA SER A 14 2.87 -7.23 9.28
C SER A 14 1.69 -8.07 9.78
N ASP A 15 1.94 -9.13 10.56
CA ASP A 15 0.91 -9.97 11.15
C ASP A 15 -0.01 -9.14 12.06
N GLY A 16 0.55 -8.27 12.88
CA GLY A 16 -0.20 -7.38 13.77
C GLY A 16 -1.11 -6.42 12.99
N PHE A 17 -0.62 -5.90 11.85
CA PHE A 17 -1.43 -5.04 10.99
C PHE A 17 -2.57 -5.81 10.31
N LEU A 18 -2.31 -7.02 9.83
CA LEU A 18 -3.32 -7.90 9.25
C LEU A 18 -4.39 -8.27 10.28
N HIS A 19 -4.01 -8.65 11.50
CA HIS A 19 -4.96 -8.90 12.59
C HIS A 19 -5.81 -7.67 12.92
N LYS A 20 -5.21 -6.46 12.89
CA LYS A 20 -5.95 -5.21 13.05
C LYS A 20 -7.00 -5.03 11.96
N LEU A 21 -6.65 -5.26 10.68
CA LEU A 21 -7.60 -5.19 9.58
C LEU A 21 -8.74 -6.19 9.75
N ASP A 22 -8.42 -7.44 10.11
CA ASP A 22 -9.42 -8.47 10.38
C ASP A 22 -10.38 -8.07 11.52
N PHE A 23 -9.84 -7.50 12.59
CA PHE A 23 -10.64 -6.99 13.70
C PHE A 23 -11.58 -5.87 13.27
N LEU A 24 -11.07 -4.88 12.52
CA LEU A 24 -11.85 -3.73 12.06
C LEU A 24 -12.98 -4.18 11.12
N GLU A 25 -12.67 -5.05 10.16
CA GLU A 25 -13.62 -5.59 9.20
C GLU A 25 -14.70 -6.42 9.90
N LYS A 26 -14.29 -7.37 10.75
CA LYS A 26 -15.21 -8.23 11.52
C LYS A 26 -16.19 -7.47 12.41
N ASN A 27 -15.79 -6.33 12.94
CA ASN A 27 -16.60 -5.54 13.85
C ASN A 27 -17.33 -4.36 13.17
N GLY A 28 -17.31 -4.27 11.84
CA GLY A 28 -17.98 -3.20 11.09
C GLY A 28 -17.43 -1.81 11.39
N LEU A 29 -16.11 -1.70 11.64
CA LEU A 29 -15.46 -0.44 12.03
C LEU A 29 -14.76 0.24 10.82
N LEU A 30 -14.94 -0.29 9.62
CA LEU A 30 -14.44 0.32 8.39
C LEU A 30 -15.50 1.22 7.77
N SER A 31 -15.04 2.25 7.05
CA SER A 31 -15.87 3.10 6.21
C SER A 31 -15.21 3.31 4.85
N LEU A 32 -16.01 3.46 3.81
CA LEU A 32 -15.50 3.70 2.45
C LEU A 32 -14.62 4.95 2.40
N ASN A 33 -13.60 4.87 1.57
CA ASN A 33 -12.69 5.97 1.26
C ASN A 33 -12.62 6.25 -0.25
N THR A 34 -13.75 6.09 -0.95
CA THR A 34 -13.86 6.13 -2.40
C THR A 34 -14.40 7.44 -2.96
N GLU A 35 -14.95 8.32 -2.09
CA GLU A 35 -15.60 9.57 -2.47
C GLU A 35 -15.01 10.77 -1.70
N GLY A 36 -13.94 11.35 -2.23
CA GLY A 36 -13.34 12.56 -1.67
C GLY A 36 -12.61 12.38 -0.35
N THR A 37 -12.48 11.16 0.15
CA THR A 37 -11.70 10.85 1.34
C THR A 37 -10.21 10.85 0.98
N TYR A 38 -9.40 11.37 1.88
CA TYR A 38 -7.96 11.39 1.71
C TYR A 38 -7.40 9.96 1.77
N VAL A 39 -6.67 9.58 0.73
CA VAL A 39 -6.00 8.28 0.64
C VAL A 39 -4.54 8.50 0.30
N GLY A 40 -3.68 8.27 1.26
CA GLY A 40 -2.24 8.40 1.12
C GLY A 40 -1.77 9.82 0.87
N SER A 41 -0.49 9.99 0.63
CA SER A 41 0.14 11.28 0.44
C SER A 41 -0.38 12.00 -0.82
N GLY A 42 -0.96 13.18 -0.61
CA GLY A 42 -1.31 14.10 -1.67
C GLY A 42 -2.51 13.75 -2.54
N GLY A 43 -3.36 12.80 -2.17
CA GLY A 43 -4.45 12.41 -3.05
C GLY A 43 -5.74 11.93 -2.38
N PHE A 44 -6.83 12.08 -3.12
CA PHE A 44 -8.16 11.65 -2.72
C PHE A 44 -8.55 10.35 -3.42
N GLY A 45 -9.44 9.58 -2.81
CA GLY A 45 -9.88 8.25 -3.25
C GLY A 45 -11.02 8.24 -4.28
N TRP A 46 -11.17 9.28 -5.11
CA TRP A 46 -12.20 9.29 -6.14
C TRP A 46 -12.03 8.12 -7.11
N THR A 47 -13.06 7.26 -7.23
CA THR A 47 -13.06 6.14 -8.17
C THR A 47 -14.48 5.60 -8.35
N GLU A 48 -14.77 5.09 -9.55
CA GLU A 48 -15.98 4.31 -9.86
C GLU A 48 -15.70 2.78 -9.84
N ASP A 49 -14.42 2.38 -9.64
CA ASP A 49 -14.02 0.97 -9.59
C ASP A 49 -14.28 0.32 -8.22
N LEU A 50 -14.59 1.14 -7.21
CA LEU A 50 -14.93 0.70 -5.85
C LEU A 50 -16.21 1.40 -5.38
N PRO A 51 -16.97 0.79 -4.47
CA PRO A 51 -16.78 -0.54 -3.86
C PRO A 51 -17.03 -1.70 -4.84
N GLN A 52 -16.77 -2.92 -4.41
CA GLN A 52 -17.04 -4.12 -5.21
C GLN A 52 -18.55 -4.24 -5.53
N ARG A 53 -18.89 -5.01 -6.59
CA ARG A 53 -20.29 -5.17 -7.04
C ARG A 53 -21.21 -5.81 -5.99
N ASP A 54 -20.64 -6.63 -5.10
CA ASP A 54 -21.31 -7.32 -3.99
C ASP A 54 -21.17 -6.55 -2.66
N PHE A 55 -20.95 -5.25 -2.73
CA PHE A 55 -20.78 -4.37 -1.57
C PHE A 55 -22.02 -4.37 -0.67
N ASP A 56 -21.78 -4.51 0.63
CA ASP A 56 -22.78 -4.34 1.68
C ASP A 56 -22.48 -3.05 2.46
N PRO A 57 -23.36 -2.05 2.43
CA PRO A 57 -23.13 -0.79 3.14
C PRO A 57 -23.08 -0.94 4.66
N ASP A 58 -23.68 -2.00 5.20
CA ASP A 58 -23.64 -2.29 6.64
C ASP A 58 -22.38 -3.08 7.04
N HIS A 59 -21.60 -3.55 6.05
CA HIS A 59 -20.39 -4.33 6.29
C HIS A 59 -19.29 -4.03 5.28
N VAL A 60 -18.62 -2.89 5.45
CA VAL A 60 -17.50 -2.47 4.60
C VAL A 60 -16.30 -3.39 4.79
N ARG A 61 -15.76 -3.92 3.68
CA ARG A 61 -14.59 -4.80 3.65
C ARG A 61 -13.37 -4.03 3.15
N THR A 62 -12.18 -4.48 3.51
CA THR A 62 -10.93 -3.92 2.98
C THR A 62 -10.87 -3.96 1.45
N ILE A 63 -11.43 -5.01 0.82
CA ILE A 63 -11.52 -5.13 -0.64
C ILE A 63 -12.41 -4.05 -1.30
N ASP A 64 -13.26 -3.39 -0.55
CA ASP A 64 -14.11 -2.29 -1.01
C ASP A 64 -13.42 -0.91 -0.92
N MET A 65 -12.17 -0.88 -0.46
CA MET A 65 -11.44 0.33 -0.11
C MET A 65 -10.12 0.47 -0.86
N TRP A 66 -9.60 1.70 -0.85
CA TRP A 66 -8.21 1.97 -1.17
C TRP A 66 -7.30 1.59 0.00
N GLY A 67 -6.20 0.92 -0.33
CA GLY A 67 -5.05 0.75 0.53
C GLY A 67 -3.96 1.79 0.24
N PHE A 68 -3.15 2.06 1.26
CA PHE A 68 -2.01 2.95 1.16
C PHE A 68 -0.79 2.34 1.86
N THR A 69 0.33 2.36 1.18
CA THR A 69 1.65 2.02 1.72
C THR A 69 2.70 2.98 1.20
N GLU A 70 3.79 3.09 1.93
CA GLU A 70 4.91 3.95 1.60
C GLU A 70 6.25 3.34 2.04
N SER A 71 7.34 3.95 1.67
CA SER A 71 8.68 3.54 2.04
C SER A 71 9.58 4.69 2.49
N GLN A 72 8.98 5.81 2.88
CA GLN A 72 9.69 7.03 3.25
C GLN A 72 10.66 6.83 4.40
N GLU A 73 10.27 6.11 5.44
CA GLU A 73 11.13 5.81 6.60
C GLU A 73 12.35 4.96 6.22
N THR A 74 12.30 4.33 5.07
CA THR A 74 13.36 3.43 4.59
C THR A 74 14.10 3.97 3.38
N VAL A 75 14.05 5.26 3.13
CA VAL A 75 14.70 5.91 1.96
C VAL A 75 16.21 5.68 1.93
N GLY A 76 16.85 5.58 3.09
CA GLY A 76 18.28 5.28 3.22
C GLY A 76 18.65 3.79 3.08
N VAL A 77 17.67 2.92 2.89
CA VAL A 77 17.88 1.48 2.72
C VAL A 77 18.05 1.16 1.22
N SER A 78 19.04 0.34 0.86
CA SER A 78 19.26 -0.05 -0.53
C SER A 78 18.05 -0.80 -1.11
N THR A 79 17.95 -0.85 -2.44
CA THR A 79 16.87 -1.56 -3.13
C THR A 79 16.84 -3.05 -2.77
N ASP A 80 18.02 -3.68 -2.67
CA ASP A 80 18.12 -5.11 -2.31
C ASP A 80 17.63 -5.36 -0.87
N MET A 81 18.05 -4.51 0.08
CA MET A 81 17.58 -4.60 1.46
C MET A 81 16.08 -4.30 1.57
N PHE A 82 15.56 -3.37 0.78
CA PHE A 82 14.14 -3.11 0.72
C PHE A 82 13.38 -4.34 0.18
N ALA A 83 13.88 -4.96 -0.88
CA ALA A 83 13.31 -6.17 -1.48
C ALA A 83 13.29 -7.35 -0.50
N GLU A 84 14.31 -7.48 0.34
CA GLU A 84 14.45 -8.57 1.29
C GLU A 84 13.67 -8.33 2.59
N PHE A 85 13.84 -7.14 3.20
CA PHE A 85 13.39 -6.91 4.58
C PHE A 85 12.08 -6.12 4.71
N ILE A 86 11.60 -5.47 3.66
CA ILE A 86 10.46 -4.54 3.77
C ILE A 86 9.32 -4.94 2.86
N PHE A 87 9.55 -5.00 1.57
CA PHE A 87 8.50 -5.21 0.57
C PHE A 87 7.70 -6.51 0.76
N PRO A 88 8.31 -7.67 1.11
CA PRO A 88 7.56 -8.91 1.35
C PRO A 88 6.55 -8.82 2.50
N TYR A 89 6.78 -7.90 3.44
CA TYR A 89 5.91 -7.68 4.60
C TYR A 89 4.83 -6.62 4.35
N GLN A 90 5.01 -5.75 3.37
CA GLN A 90 3.98 -4.83 2.90
C GLN A 90 2.96 -5.52 1.98
N LYS A 91 3.43 -6.44 1.13
CA LYS A 91 2.63 -7.07 0.09
C LYS A 91 1.36 -7.77 0.60
N PRO A 92 1.37 -8.59 1.66
CA PRO A 92 0.17 -9.22 2.20
C PRO A 92 -0.90 -8.22 2.67
N ILE A 93 -0.45 -7.05 3.16
CA ILE A 93 -1.36 -5.97 3.57
C ILE A 93 -2.02 -5.35 2.32
N GLN A 94 -1.22 -5.08 1.27
CA GLN A 94 -1.71 -4.52 0.00
C GLN A 94 -2.69 -5.45 -0.71
N GLU A 95 -2.51 -6.77 -0.58
CA GLU A 95 -3.40 -7.79 -1.15
C GLU A 95 -4.82 -7.75 -0.59
N ARG A 96 -5.03 -7.12 0.56
CA ARG A 96 -6.35 -6.99 1.18
C ARG A 96 -7.24 -5.94 0.48
N PHE A 97 -6.66 -4.92 -0.12
CA PHE A 97 -7.39 -3.75 -0.63
C PHE A 97 -7.81 -3.89 -2.08
N GLY A 98 -8.94 -3.26 -2.43
CA GLY A 98 -9.50 -3.29 -3.78
C GLY A 98 -8.69 -2.49 -4.80
N LEU A 99 -8.11 -1.38 -4.38
CA LEU A 99 -7.12 -0.59 -5.12
C LEU A 99 -6.00 -0.18 -4.19
N ASN A 100 -4.82 0.07 -4.73
CA ASN A 100 -3.67 0.51 -3.94
C ASN A 100 -3.05 1.81 -4.46
N CYS A 101 -2.63 2.62 -3.49
CA CYS A 101 -1.76 3.76 -3.67
C CYS A 101 -0.42 3.47 -3.00
N TYR A 102 0.68 3.85 -3.64
CA TYR A 102 2.01 3.68 -3.07
C TYR A 102 2.81 4.98 -3.08
N GLY A 103 3.61 5.19 -2.02
CA GLY A 103 4.59 6.27 -1.92
C GLY A 103 4.07 7.51 -1.22
N CYS A 104 5.02 8.30 -0.70
CA CYS A 104 4.79 9.57 -0.03
C CYS A 104 5.72 10.63 -0.62
N CYS A 105 6.74 11.06 0.14
CA CYS A 105 7.69 12.08 -0.30
C CYS A 105 9.02 11.50 -0.81
N GLU A 106 9.20 10.20 -0.69
CA GLU A 106 10.40 9.50 -1.16
C GLU A 106 10.42 9.32 -2.67
N PRO A 107 11.59 9.39 -3.32
CA PRO A 107 11.75 8.92 -4.70
C PRO A 107 11.65 7.39 -4.73
N ILE A 108 10.65 6.86 -5.41
CA ILE A 108 10.42 5.42 -5.52
C ILE A 108 11.06 4.80 -6.78
N ASP A 109 11.72 5.62 -7.60
CA ASP A 109 12.35 5.21 -8.87
C ASP A 109 13.28 4.02 -8.69
N PRO A 110 14.22 4.00 -7.70
CA PRO A 110 15.13 2.88 -7.54
C PRO A 110 14.43 1.55 -7.17
N ARG A 111 13.18 1.64 -6.69
CA ARG A 111 12.36 0.51 -6.23
C ARG A 111 11.19 0.20 -7.16
N TRP A 112 11.10 0.91 -8.31
CA TRP A 112 9.95 0.84 -9.19
C TRP A 112 9.64 -0.57 -9.69
N ASP A 113 10.68 -1.35 -10.01
CA ASP A 113 10.51 -2.73 -10.48
C ASP A 113 9.82 -3.64 -9.47
N LEU A 114 9.95 -3.36 -8.18
CA LEU A 114 9.22 -4.02 -7.11
C LEU A 114 7.83 -3.41 -6.93
N ILE A 115 7.76 -2.08 -6.80
CA ILE A 115 6.53 -1.35 -6.48
C ILE A 115 5.45 -1.55 -7.56
N LYS A 116 5.82 -1.60 -8.84
CA LYS A 116 4.87 -1.89 -9.94
C LYS A 116 4.20 -3.26 -9.84
N THR A 117 4.73 -4.17 -8.99
CA THR A 117 4.15 -5.50 -8.73
C THR A 117 3.11 -5.49 -7.60
N VAL A 118 2.87 -4.34 -6.96
CA VAL A 118 1.83 -4.19 -5.94
C VAL A 118 0.47 -4.55 -6.56
N PRO A 119 -0.29 -5.45 -5.93
CA PRO A 119 -1.58 -5.85 -6.45
C PRO A 119 -2.52 -4.66 -6.60
N ARG A 120 -3.17 -4.55 -7.77
CA ARG A 120 -4.15 -3.48 -8.05
C ARG A 120 -3.61 -2.07 -7.78
N LEU A 121 -2.31 -1.86 -8.03
CA LEU A 121 -1.71 -0.54 -7.96
C LEU A 121 -2.36 0.39 -8.99
N ARG A 122 -2.95 1.48 -8.53
CA ARG A 122 -3.62 2.45 -9.39
C ARG A 122 -2.99 3.82 -9.33
N ARG A 123 -2.37 4.16 -8.21
CA ARG A 123 -1.76 5.46 -7.99
C ARG A 123 -0.43 5.34 -7.28
N VAL A 124 0.51 6.20 -7.67
CA VAL A 124 1.77 6.42 -6.96
C VAL A 124 1.92 7.89 -6.61
N SER A 125 2.43 8.17 -5.41
CA SER A 125 2.86 9.52 -5.06
C SER A 125 4.24 9.74 -5.62
N THR A 126 4.37 10.77 -6.46
CA THR A 126 5.62 11.08 -7.15
C THR A 126 6.34 12.20 -6.42
N SER A 127 7.46 11.89 -5.79
CA SER A 127 8.33 12.86 -5.16
C SER A 127 8.81 13.94 -6.17
N PRO A 128 9.05 15.19 -5.72
CA PRO A 128 9.71 16.19 -6.55
C PRO A 128 11.11 15.75 -7.04
N TRP A 129 11.73 14.82 -6.34
CA TRP A 129 13.08 14.29 -6.62
C TRP A 129 13.06 13.06 -7.54
N ALA A 130 11.87 12.58 -7.90
CA ALA A 130 11.70 11.36 -8.69
C ALA A 130 11.94 11.60 -10.18
N ASP A 131 12.55 10.62 -10.86
CA ASP A 131 12.56 10.58 -12.32
C ASP A 131 11.18 10.12 -12.84
N ARG A 132 10.39 11.08 -13.30
CA ARG A 132 9.01 10.83 -13.76
C ARG A 132 8.94 9.98 -15.03
N ALA A 133 10.03 9.90 -15.80
CA ALA A 133 10.04 9.16 -17.06
C ALA A 133 9.82 7.66 -16.85
N ILE A 134 10.24 7.12 -15.71
CA ILE A 134 10.12 5.69 -15.42
C ILE A 134 8.68 5.23 -15.13
N TYR A 135 7.78 6.15 -14.76
CA TYR A 135 6.38 5.81 -14.44
C TYR A 135 5.45 5.83 -15.66
N THR A 136 5.97 6.15 -16.82
CA THR A 136 5.18 6.11 -18.05
C THR A 136 4.98 4.66 -18.48
N VAL A 137 3.75 4.17 -18.38
CA VAL A 137 3.37 2.89 -18.96
C VAL A 137 3.32 3.10 -20.48
N PRO A 138 4.03 2.28 -21.30
CA PRO A 138 3.81 2.29 -22.75
C PRO A 138 2.32 2.08 -23.04
N LYS A 139 1.75 2.93 -23.90
CA LYS A 139 0.36 2.82 -24.35
C LYS A 139 0.15 1.54 -25.15
#